data_e712948ffb90476026869ecfa1fed1bd
#
_entry.id   e712948ffb90476026869ecfa1fed1bd
#
_cell.length_a   1.000
_cell.length_b   1.000
_cell.length_c   1.000
_cell.angle_alpha   90.00
_cell.angle_beta   90.00
_cell.angle_gamma   90.00
#
_symmetry.space_group_name_H-M   'P 1'
#
loop_
_entity.id
_entity.type
_entity.pdbx_description
1 polymer ?
#
loop_
_entity_poly.entity_id
_entity_poly.type
_entity_poly.pdbx_seq_one_letter_code
_entity_poly.pdbx_strand_id
1 'polypeptide(L)' 'MAEKSKVYFADFRAPSWRENLPQKLARLMMTAGFGDIDMDGKYVAIKMHFGEPGNLAYLRPNY' A
#
# COMPACT_ATOMS: atom_id res chain seq x y z
N MET A 1 13.99 7.04 -25.98
CA MET A 1 14.58 6.60 -24.70
C MET A 1 13.47 6.37 -23.67
N ALA A 2 13.43 5.20 -23.11
CA ALA A 2 12.38 4.89 -22.12
C ALA A 2 12.63 5.64 -20.81
N GLU A 3 11.58 6.17 -20.21
CA GLU A 3 11.66 6.74 -18.88
C GLU A 3 11.86 5.63 -17.85
N LYS A 4 12.63 5.92 -16.82
CA LYS A 4 12.80 4.99 -15.70
C LYS A 4 11.50 4.93 -14.91
N SER A 5 11.13 3.74 -14.50
CA SER A 5 9.97 3.56 -13.64
C SER A 5 10.21 4.21 -12.29
N LYS A 6 9.16 4.82 -11.76
CA LYS A 6 9.21 5.40 -10.41
C LYS A 6 8.90 4.33 -9.39
N VAL A 7 9.63 4.33 -8.29
CA VAL A 7 9.39 3.44 -7.16
C VAL A 7 9.13 4.31 -5.94
N TYR A 8 8.03 4.04 -5.25
CA TYR A 8 7.65 4.74 -4.03
C TYR A 8 7.94 3.85 -2.85
N PHE A 9 8.70 4.37 -1.90
CA PHE A 9 9.21 3.58 -0.77
C PHE A 9 8.98 4.31 0.54
N ALA A 10 8.53 3.57 1.55
CA ALA A 10 8.44 4.03 2.92
C ALA A 10 9.08 2.98 3.82
N ASP A 11 9.88 3.42 4.80
CA ASP A 11 10.52 2.51 5.74
C ASP A 11 9.54 2.08 6.85
N PHE A 12 10.00 1.18 7.73
CA PHE A 12 9.18 0.67 8.82
C PHE A 12 9.18 1.56 10.07
N ARG A 13 9.78 2.73 10.02
CA ARG A 13 9.77 3.62 11.17
C ARG A 13 8.39 4.19 11.41
N ALA A 14 7.91 4.09 12.64
CA ALA A 14 6.64 4.63 13.07
C ALA A 14 6.90 5.52 14.29
N PRO A 15 7.23 6.82 14.06
CA PRO A 15 7.67 7.70 15.14
C PRO A 15 6.60 7.99 16.20
N SER A 16 5.33 7.78 15.87
CA SER A 16 4.24 7.96 16.83
C SER A 16 3.04 7.13 16.42
N TRP A 17 2.08 6.98 17.34
CA TRP A 17 0.83 6.29 17.01
C TRP A 17 0.02 7.02 15.94
N ARG A 18 0.28 8.30 15.73
CA ARG A 18 -0.36 9.11 14.68
C ARG A 18 0.29 8.93 13.32
N GLU A 19 1.54 8.47 13.29
CA GLU A 19 2.25 8.13 12.06
C GLU A 19 2.65 6.67 12.08
N ASN A 20 1.65 5.80 12.13
CA ASN A 20 1.84 4.36 12.11
C ASN A 20 2.00 3.85 10.67
N LEU A 21 2.31 2.57 10.52
CA LEU A 21 2.56 1.98 9.21
C LEU A 21 1.35 2.01 8.28
N PRO A 22 0.11 1.72 8.73
CA PRO A 22 -1.06 1.88 7.86
C PRO A 22 -1.25 3.29 7.33
N GLN A 23 -1.00 4.31 8.15
CA GLN A 23 -1.09 5.70 7.71
C GLN A 23 0.00 6.05 6.70
N LYS A 24 1.21 5.54 6.92
CA LYS A 24 2.32 5.72 5.97
C LYS A 24 1.98 5.06 4.63
N LEU A 25 1.37 3.88 4.65
CA LEU A 25 0.93 3.21 3.43
C LEU A 25 -0.10 4.04 2.68
N ALA A 26 -1.11 4.54 3.37
CA ALA A 26 -2.14 5.38 2.75
C ALA A 26 -1.52 6.62 2.09
N ARG A 27 -0.62 7.30 2.79
CA ARG A 27 0.07 8.47 2.26
C ARG A 27 0.92 8.11 1.04
N LEU A 28 1.62 6.97 1.10
CA LEU A 28 2.45 6.50 0.01
C LEU A 28 1.61 6.22 -1.25
N MET A 29 0.47 5.56 -1.07
CA MET A 29 -0.44 5.26 -2.18
C MET A 29 -0.98 6.53 -2.81
N MET A 30 -1.37 7.51 -2.01
CA MET A 30 -1.85 8.81 -2.54
C MET A 30 -0.75 9.52 -3.30
N THR A 31 0.49 9.51 -2.78
CA THR A 31 1.64 10.08 -3.46
C THR A 31 1.92 9.39 -4.78
N ALA A 32 1.70 8.08 -4.84
CA ALA A 32 1.89 7.30 -6.06
C ALA A 32 0.79 7.50 -7.11
N GLY A 33 -0.27 8.21 -6.78
CA GLY A 33 -1.31 8.57 -7.74
C GLY A 33 -2.56 7.71 -7.68
N PHE A 34 -2.74 6.90 -6.64
CA PHE A 34 -3.94 6.06 -6.52
C PHE A 34 -5.23 6.88 -6.44
N GLY A 35 -5.16 8.09 -5.87
CA GLY A 35 -6.32 8.97 -5.82
C GLY A 35 -6.77 9.51 -7.17
N ASP A 36 -5.91 9.42 -8.19
CA ASP A 36 -6.21 9.90 -9.54
C ASP A 36 -6.82 8.82 -10.43
N ILE A 37 -6.94 7.59 -9.92
CA ILE A 37 -7.55 6.50 -10.67
C ILE A 37 -9.07 6.64 -10.58
N ASP A 38 -9.74 6.67 -11.72
CA ASP A 38 -11.20 6.75 -11.77
C ASP A 38 -11.79 5.39 -11.41
N MET A 39 -12.36 5.28 -10.21
CA MET A 39 -13.01 4.08 -9.72
C MET A 39 -14.51 4.25 -9.56
N ASP A 40 -15.04 5.42 -9.93
CA ASP A 40 -16.45 5.73 -9.75
C ASP A 40 -17.33 4.81 -10.60
N GLY A 41 -18.32 4.20 -9.97
CA GLY A 41 -19.23 3.27 -10.63
C GLY A 41 -18.59 1.97 -11.09
N LYS A 42 -17.38 1.64 -10.62
CA LYS A 42 -16.63 0.45 -11.05
C LYS A 42 -16.41 -0.49 -9.87
N TYR A 43 -16.35 -1.78 -10.18
CA TYR A 43 -15.90 -2.78 -9.21
C TYR A 43 -14.38 -2.78 -9.17
N VAL A 44 -13.83 -2.78 -7.96
CA VAL A 44 -12.39 -2.78 -7.75
C VAL A 44 -12.00 -4.06 -7.02
N ALA A 45 -11.04 -4.80 -7.56
CA ALA A 45 -10.51 -5.99 -6.93
C ALA A 45 -9.13 -5.67 -6.34
N ILE A 46 -8.93 -6.06 -5.08
CA ILE A 46 -7.65 -5.92 -4.40
C ILE A 46 -7.08 -7.32 -4.22
N LYS A 47 -5.92 -7.56 -4.82
CA LYS A 47 -5.20 -8.82 -4.63
C LYS A 47 -4.13 -8.61 -3.57
N MET A 48 -4.16 -9.41 -2.52
CA MET A 48 -3.16 -9.34 -1.48
C MET A 48 -2.92 -10.71 -0.88
N HIS A 49 -1.73 -10.92 -0.35
CA HIS A 49 -1.37 -12.15 0.34
C HIS A 49 -1.73 -11.98 1.82
N PHE A 50 -2.64 -12.79 2.32
CA PHE A 50 -3.06 -12.70 3.72
C PHE A 50 -3.02 -14.05 4.45
N GLY A 51 -2.19 -14.96 3.97
CA GLY A 51 -1.85 -16.19 4.67
C GLY A 51 -2.04 -17.44 3.84
N GLU A 52 -1.20 -18.41 4.11
CA GLU A 52 -1.27 -19.78 3.60
C GLU A 52 -0.94 -20.72 4.76
N PRO A 53 -1.38 -21.98 4.73
CA PRO A 53 -0.98 -22.93 5.78
C PRO A 53 0.54 -22.98 5.93
N GLY A 54 1.01 -22.68 7.15
CA GLY A 54 2.44 -22.70 7.46
C GLY A 54 3.22 -21.46 7.10
N ASN A 55 2.62 -20.47 6.42
CA ASN A 55 3.29 -19.23 6.07
C ASN A 55 2.84 -18.10 7.01
N LEU A 56 3.79 -17.50 7.72
CA LEU A 56 3.53 -16.39 8.64
C LEU A 56 3.97 -15.04 8.07
N ALA A 57 4.57 -15.03 6.88
CA ALA A 57 5.05 -13.81 6.23
C ALA A 57 4.00 -13.24 5.29
N TYR A 58 2.93 -12.68 5.86
CA TYR A 58 1.84 -12.11 5.08
C TYR A 58 1.45 -10.73 5.62
N LEU A 59 0.67 -9.99 4.84
CA LEU A 59 0.21 -8.68 5.26
C LEU A 59 -0.74 -8.81 6.46
N ARG A 60 -0.54 -7.93 7.42
CA ARG A 60 -1.39 -7.90 8.62
C ARG A 60 -2.75 -7.28 8.27
N PRO A 61 -3.83 -7.72 8.93
CA PRO A 61 -5.16 -7.17 8.66
C PRO A 61 -5.30 -5.67 8.91
N ASN A 62 -4.35 -5.08 9.63
CA ASN A 62 -4.36 -3.65 9.94
C ASN A 62 -4.18 -2.75 8.71
N TYR A 63 -3.61 -3.28 7.63
CA TYR A 63 -3.39 -2.49 6.41
C TYR A 63 -4.64 -2.33 5.57
#